data_68eb617523f8ff018884cf983be48220
#
_entry.id   68eb617523f8ff018884cf983be48220
#
_cell.length_a   1.000
_cell.length_b   1.000
_cell.length_c   1.000
_cell.angle_alpha   90.00
_cell.angle_beta   90.00
_cell.angle_gamma   90.00
#
_symmetry.space_group_name_H-M   'P 1'
#
loop_
_entity.id
_entity.type
_entity.pdbx_description
1 polymer ?
#
loop_
_entity_poly.entity_id
_entity_poly.type
_entity_poly.pdbx_seq_one_letter_code
_entity_poly.pdbx_strand_id
1 'polypeptide(L)'
;MQLIGNAAHFVEIKTFHSYCFDLLGRVGNLDEAGDVVKQAAEMINNGEVEPNRISKTVLVIDEAQDMSKDDYALVSALMKTNEEMRVIAVGDDDQNIYEFRGSNSRYLYELTQTEHSRFIEMTENYRSLRHIVDTANDFARNIRQRIKSTPIISMSQEDGEVRIVKLSLIHISEPTRH
;
A
#
# COMPACT_ATOMS: atom_id res chain seq x y z
N MET A 1 0.89 -1.92 18.88
CA MET A 1 2.13 -2.45 19.47
C MET A 1 1.94 -3.41 20.65
N GLN A 2 0.79 -3.42 21.32
CA GLN A 2 0.54 -4.34 22.46
C GLN A 2 0.57 -5.83 22.09
N LEU A 3 0.30 -6.20 20.84
CA LEU A 3 0.21 -7.61 20.40
C LEU A 3 1.57 -8.30 20.17
N ILE A 4 2.65 -7.55 19.96
CA ILE A 4 3.98 -8.11 19.64
C ILE A 4 4.97 -8.06 20.80
N GLY A 5 4.58 -7.51 21.95
CA GLY A 5 5.41 -7.49 23.16
C GLY A 5 6.83 -6.97 22.92
N ASN A 6 7.83 -7.69 23.43
CA ASN A 6 9.25 -7.30 23.30
C ASN A 6 9.77 -7.27 21.85
N ALA A 7 9.12 -7.95 20.92
CA ALA A 7 9.48 -7.91 19.49
C ALA A 7 9.27 -6.53 18.88
N ALA A 8 8.47 -5.65 19.52
CA ALA A 8 8.25 -4.28 19.07
C ALA A 8 9.54 -3.45 18.94
N HIS A 9 10.57 -3.77 19.73
CA HIS A 9 11.86 -3.09 19.67
C HIS A 9 12.64 -3.36 18.37
N PHE A 10 12.30 -4.40 17.64
CA PHE A 10 12.93 -4.77 16.36
C PHE A 10 12.11 -4.34 15.13
N VAL A 11 10.97 -3.69 15.36
CA VAL A 11 10.07 -3.24 14.29
C VAL A 11 10.16 -1.72 14.15
N GLU A 12 10.53 -1.28 12.96
CA GLU A 12 10.56 0.12 12.57
C GLU A 12 9.34 0.39 11.67
N ILE A 13 8.48 1.35 12.06
CA ILE A 13 7.29 1.74 11.29
C ILE A 13 7.47 3.17 10.82
N LYS A 14 7.55 3.35 9.49
CA LYS A 14 7.78 4.65 8.85
C LYS A 14 7.04 4.72 7.51
N THR A 15 6.75 5.93 7.06
CA THR A 15 6.44 6.17 5.65
C THR A 15 7.71 6.10 4.81
N PHE A 16 7.60 5.87 3.49
CA PHE A 16 8.73 5.90 2.58
C PHE A 16 9.56 7.19 2.72
N HIS A 17 8.89 8.33 2.75
CA HIS A 17 9.55 9.62 2.91
C HIS A 17 10.30 9.73 4.24
N SER A 18 9.66 9.36 5.36
CA SER A 18 10.31 9.41 6.68
C SER A 18 11.53 8.50 6.75
N TYR A 19 11.44 7.30 6.17
CA TYR A 19 12.58 6.39 6.07
C TYR A 19 13.73 7.01 5.27
N CYS A 20 13.43 7.62 4.12
CA CYS A 20 14.43 8.24 3.26
C CYS A 20 15.10 9.46 3.91
N PHE A 21 14.32 10.31 4.59
CA PHE A 21 14.88 11.44 5.34
C PHE A 21 15.87 10.97 6.40
N ASP A 22 15.52 9.97 7.18
CA ASP A 22 16.40 9.40 8.18
C ASP A 22 17.65 8.77 7.55
N LEU A 23 17.46 8.05 6.43
CA LEU A 23 18.54 7.41 5.70
C LEU A 23 19.54 8.43 5.16
N LEU A 24 19.08 9.57 4.66
CA LEU A 24 19.93 10.62 4.12
C LEU A 24 20.47 11.59 5.20
N GLY A 25 20.09 11.41 6.47
CA GLY A 25 20.50 12.28 7.57
C GLY A 25 19.95 13.71 7.46
N ARG A 26 18.79 13.88 6.79
CA ARG A 26 18.15 15.17 6.58
C ARG A 26 16.99 15.35 7.54
N VAL A 27 16.82 16.56 8.06
CA VAL A 27 15.60 16.95 8.77
C VAL A 27 14.57 17.31 7.70
N GLY A 28 13.41 16.64 7.70
CA GLY A 28 12.40 16.75 6.64
C GLY A 28 11.94 18.19 6.44
N ASN A 29 12.18 18.73 5.25
CA ASN A 29 11.60 19.96 4.77
C ASN A 29 10.55 19.57 3.69
N LEU A 30 9.31 20.00 3.83
CA LEU A 30 8.21 19.63 2.93
C LEU A 30 8.47 20.04 1.47
N ASP A 31 9.29 21.07 1.26
CA ASP A 31 9.65 21.56 -0.08
C ASP A 31 10.62 20.63 -0.83
N GLU A 32 11.37 19.78 -0.10
CA GLU A 32 12.31 18.81 -0.65
C GLU A 32 11.76 17.37 -0.70
N ALA A 33 10.51 17.18 -0.23
CA ALA A 33 9.91 15.84 -0.09
C ALA A 33 9.74 15.12 -1.45
N GLY A 34 9.56 15.86 -2.55
CA GLY A 34 9.29 15.28 -3.87
C GLY A 34 10.39 14.38 -4.42
N ASP A 35 11.66 14.65 -4.08
CA ASP A 35 12.80 13.93 -4.65
C ASP A 35 13.54 13.03 -3.66
N VAL A 36 13.20 13.07 -2.36
CA VAL A 36 13.96 12.36 -1.32
C VAL A 36 13.95 10.83 -1.50
N VAL A 37 12.83 10.27 -1.93
CA VAL A 37 12.70 8.81 -2.15
C VAL A 37 13.54 8.38 -3.35
N LYS A 38 13.48 9.13 -4.43
CA LYS A 38 14.29 8.91 -5.64
C LYS A 38 15.78 9.00 -5.33
N GLN A 39 16.21 10.04 -4.62
CA GLN A 39 17.61 10.22 -4.21
C GLN A 39 18.09 9.05 -3.33
N ALA A 40 17.29 8.60 -2.37
CA ALA A 40 17.63 7.46 -1.54
C ALA A 40 17.80 6.18 -2.37
N ALA A 41 16.91 5.91 -3.31
CA ALA A 41 17.01 4.77 -4.21
C ALA A 41 18.28 4.82 -5.08
N GLU A 42 18.62 5.98 -5.62
CA GLU A 42 19.83 6.20 -6.42
C GLU A 42 21.10 5.97 -5.58
N MET A 43 21.17 6.54 -4.37
CA MET A 43 22.32 6.36 -3.48
C MET A 43 22.52 4.90 -3.04
N ILE A 44 21.43 4.17 -2.77
CA ILE A 44 21.49 2.73 -2.47
C ILE A 44 22.06 1.96 -3.66
N ASN A 45 21.53 2.22 -4.87
CA ASN A 45 21.98 1.55 -6.09
C ASN A 45 23.46 1.83 -6.42
N ASN A 46 23.95 3.03 -6.08
CA ASN A 46 25.34 3.45 -6.29
C ASN A 46 26.29 2.89 -5.19
N GLY A 47 25.77 2.27 -4.13
CA GLY A 47 26.58 1.82 -2.98
C GLY A 47 27.07 2.95 -2.09
N GLU A 48 26.42 4.11 -2.12
CA GLU A 48 26.78 5.31 -1.33
C GLU A 48 26.21 5.29 0.09
N VAL A 49 25.35 4.30 0.39
CA VAL A 49 24.74 4.10 1.71
C VAL A 49 25.46 2.96 2.44
N GLU A 50 25.79 3.18 3.70
CA GLU A 50 26.42 2.13 4.52
C GLU A 50 25.49 0.91 4.64
N PRO A 51 25.97 -0.33 4.40
CA PRO A 51 25.15 -1.54 4.42
C PRO A 51 24.37 -1.76 5.72
N ASN A 52 24.93 -1.40 6.87
CA ASN A 52 24.28 -1.55 8.17
C ASN A 52 23.01 -0.68 8.32
N ARG A 53 22.91 0.42 7.58
CA ARG A 53 21.75 1.33 7.61
C ARG A 53 20.57 0.80 6.80
N ILE A 54 20.83 -0.01 5.78
CA ILE A 54 19.84 -0.56 4.86
C ILE A 54 19.65 -2.07 5.02
N SER A 55 20.43 -2.73 5.86
CA SER A 55 20.27 -4.16 6.14
C SER A 55 18.97 -4.42 6.87
N LYS A 56 18.06 -5.15 6.23
CA LYS A 56 16.75 -5.53 6.74
C LYS A 56 16.52 -7.03 6.49
N THR A 57 15.92 -7.69 7.48
CA THR A 57 15.54 -9.11 7.34
C THR A 57 14.16 -9.27 6.69
N VAL A 58 13.25 -8.37 7.02
CA VAL A 58 11.89 -8.36 6.48
C VAL A 58 11.48 -6.91 6.20
N LEU A 59 10.90 -6.68 5.03
CA LEU A 59 10.23 -5.45 4.65
C LEU A 59 8.74 -5.74 4.49
N VAL A 60 7.91 -5.05 5.26
CA VAL A 60 6.45 -5.12 5.11
C VAL A 60 5.97 -3.79 4.51
N ILE A 61 5.22 -3.88 3.42
CA ILE A 61 4.63 -2.73 2.72
C ILE A 61 3.12 -2.84 2.86
N ASP A 62 2.53 -1.89 3.55
CA ASP A 62 1.08 -1.75 3.67
C ASP A 62 0.56 -0.78 2.61
N GLU A 63 -0.68 -0.96 2.15
CA GLU A 63 -1.30 -0.18 1.06
C GLU A 63 -0.41 -0.11 -0.21
N ALA A 64 0.16 -1.24 -0.58
CA ALA A 64 1.16 -1.33 -1.66
C ALA A 64 0.62 -0.92 -3.04
N GLN A 65 -0.71 -0.86 -3.24
CA GLN A 65 -1.33 -0.31 -4.45
C GLN A 65 -1.07 1.19 -4.63
N ASP A 66 -0.75 1.90 -3.53
CA ASP A 66 -0.52 3.34 -3.56
C ASP A 66 0.96 3.72 -3.83
N MET A 67 1.83 2.73 -4.04
CA MET A 67 3.22 2.99 -4.38
C MET A 67 3.35 3.83 -5.66
N SER A 68 4.21 4.84 -5.59
CA SER A 68 4.71 5.58 -6.74
C SER A 68 5.86 4.84 -7.44
N LYS A 69 6.29 5.37 -8.58
CA LYS A 69 7.49 4.89 -9.28
C LYS A 69 8.73 4.94 -8.39
N ASP A 70 8.87 5.99 -7.61
CA ASP A 70 10.06 6.20 -6.78
C ASP A 70 10.04 5.31 -5.54
N ASP A 71 8.85 5.05 -4.95
CA ASP A 71 8.69 4.07 -3.87
C ASP A 71 9.08 2.66 -4.34
N TYR A 72 8.61 2.26 -5.54
CA TYR A 72 8.98 0.97 -6.13
C TYR A 72 10.48 0.89 -6.45
N ALA A 73 11.09 1.98 -6.94
CA ALA A 73 12.54 2.02 -7.17
C ALA A 73 13.34 1.85 -5.88
N LEU A 74 12.88 2.46 -4.78
CA LEU A 74 13.48 2.28 -3.45
C LEU A 74 13.37 0.84 -2.97
N VAL A 75 12.17 0.24 -3.05
CA VAL A 75 11.95 -1.17 -2.69
C VAL A 75 12.86 -2.09 -3.50
N SER A 76 12.95 -1.87 -4.81
CA SER A 76 13.81 -2.65 -5.71
C SER A 76 15.30 -2.52 -5.36
N ALA A 77 15.75 -1.30 -5.00
CA ALA A 77 17.13 -1.07 -4.56
C ALA A 77 17.44 -1.80 -3.25
N LEU A 78 16.51 -1.78 -2.29
CA LEU A 78 16.65 -2.52 -1.03
C LEU A 78 16.68 -4.03 -1.25
N MET A 79 15.80 -4.57 -2.11
CA MET A 79 15.79 -6.00 -2.45
C MET A 79 17.11 -6.44 -3.07
N LYS A 80 17.63 -5.66 -4.02
CA LYS A 80 18.90 -5.96 -4.70
C LYS A 80 20.10 -5.95 -3.74
N THR A 81 20.08 -5.08 -2.74
CA THR A 81 21.18 -4.95 -1.78
C THR A 81 21.07 -5.96 -0.63
N ASN A 82 19.88 -6.51 -0.37
CA ASN A 82 19.60 -7.46 0.71
C ASN A 82 19.02 -8.75 0.12
N GLU A 83 19.84 -9.60 -0.45
CA GLU A 83 19.42 -10.84 -1.14
C GLU A 83 18.58 -11.77 -0.25
N GLU A 84 18.85 -11.82 1.05
CA GLU A 84 18.11 -12.62 2.03
C GLU A 84 16.86 -11.94 2.60
N MET A 85 16.56 -10.69 2.19
CA MET A 85 15.42 -9.97 2.70
C MET A 85 14.12 -10.54 2.15
N ARG A 86 13.16 -10.77 3.05
CA ARG A 86 11.80 -11.13 2.68
C ARG A 86 10.94 -9.88 2.53
N VAL A 87 10.20 -9.79 1.45
CA VAL A 87 9.24 -8.70 1.22
C VAL A 87 7.82 -9.24 1.33
N ILE A 88 7.00 -8.57 2.13
CA ILE A 88 5.57 -8.83 2.27
C ILE A 88 4.85 -7.55 1.85
N ALA A 89 4.22 -7.56 0.69
CA ALA A 89 3.42 -6.44 0.21
C ALA A 89 1.93 -6.77 0.37
N VAL A 90 1.21 -5.91 1.07
CA VAL A 90 -0.23 -6.02 1.27
C VAL A 90 -0.88 -4.84 0.59
N GLY A 91 -1.95 -5.09 -0.16
CA GLY A 91 -2.65 -4.02 -0.87
C GLY A 91 -3.94 -4.51 -1.53
N ASP A 92 -4.72 -3.57 -1.98
CA ASP A 92 -5.97 -3.81 -2.69
C ASP A 92 -6.01 -2.95 -3.95
N ASP A 93 -5.77 -3.57 -5.10
CA ASP A 93 -5.74 -2.87 -6.40
C ASP A 93 -7.06 -2.20 -6.77
N ASP A 94 -8.20 -2.68 -6.25
CA ASP A 94 -9.50 -2.04 -6.42
C ASP A 94 -9.61 -0.70 -5.65
N GLN A 95 -8.73 -0.44 -4.68
CA GLN A 95 -8.72 0.78 -3.87
C GLN A 95 -7.69 1.82 -4.34
N ASN A 96 -7.01 1.61 -5.46
CA ASN A 96 -6.10 2.63 -5.99
C ASN A 96 -6.89 3.82 -6.55
N ILE A 97 -7.08 4.84 -5.71
CA ILE A 97 -7.75 6.11 -6.05
C ILE A 97 -6.77 7.27 -6.23
N TYR A 98 -5.47 7.04 -6.06
CA TYR A 98 -4.42 8.07 -6.12
C TYR A 98 -3.59 8.04 -7.41
N GLU A 99 -4.09 7.42 -8.46
CA GLU A 99 -3.41 7.33 -9.77
C GLU A 99 -3.02 8.72 -10.32
N PHE A 100 -3.85 9.74 -10.06
CA PHE A 100 -3.59 11.13 -10.42
C PHE A 100 -2.39 11.75 -9.68
N ARG A 101 -1.89 11.12 -8.61
CA ARG A 101 -0.68 11.50 -7.87
C ARG A 101 0.54 10.66 -8.25
N GLY A 102 0.42 9.80 -9.25
CA GLY A 102 1.52 8.95 -9.73
C GLY A 102 1.62 7.60 -9.04
N SER A 103 0.67 7.24 -8.13
CA SER A 103 0.55 5.88 -7.65
C SER A 103 0.03 4.97 -8.77
N ASN A 104 0.44 3.71 -8.77
CA ASN A 104 -0.04 2.76 -9.74
C ASN A 104 0.00 1.35 -9.19
N SER A 105 -1.14 0.67 -9.19
CA SER A 105 -1.26 -0.74 -8.77
C SER A 105 -0.37 -1.69 -9.59
N ARG A 106 0.15 -1.23 -10.74
CA ARG A 106 1.16 -1.92 -11.53
C ARG A 106 2.37 -2.32 -10.68
N TYR A 107 2.82 -1.47 -9.74
CA TYR A 107 3.99 -1.77 -8.92
C TYR A 107 3.72 -2.90 -7.93
N LEU A 108 2.50 -3.00 -7.38
CA LEU A 108 2.07 -4.17 -6.63
C LEU A 108 2.09 -5.43 -7.51
N TYR A 109 1.59 -5.33 -8.74
CA TYR A 109 1.63 -6.44 -9.70
C TYR A 109 3.07 -6.85 -10.03
N GLU A 110 3.98 -5.89 -10.27
CA GLU A 110 5.39 -6.18 -10.56
C GLU A 110 6.08 -6.95 -9.42
N LEU A 111 5.73 -6.69 -8.16
CA LEU A 111 6.22 -7.48 -7.03
C LEU A 111 5.76 -8.95 -7.10
N THR A 112 4.58 -9.24 -7.65
CA THR A 112 4.13 -10.63 -7.83
C THR A 112 4.88 -11.38 -8.91
N GLN A 113 5.57 -10.68 -9.81
CA GLN A 113 6.33 -11.25 -10.92
C GLN A 113 7.81 -11.48 -10.57
N THR A 114 8.25 -11.11 -9.37
CA THR A 114 9.63 -11.35 -8.93
C THR A 114 9.86 -12.84 -8.72
N GLU A 115 11.09 -13.29 -8.94
CA GLU A 115 11.47 -14.68 -8.72
C GLU A 115 11.17 -15.11 -7.27
N HIS A 116 10.62 -16.32 -7.11
CA HIS A 116 10.18 -16.88 -5.82
C HIS A 116 9.03 -16.11 -5.12
N SER A 117 8.33 -15.20 -5.80
CA SER A 117 7.17 -14.54 -5.24
C SER A 117 6.00 -15.52 -5.08
N ARG A 118 5.16 -15.27 -4.06
CA ARG A 118 3.90 -15.98 -3.85
C ARG A 118 2.78 -14.97 -3.72
N PHE A 119 1.82 -15.06 -4.63
CA PHE A 119 0.58 -14.27 -4.56
C PHE A 119 -0.49 -15.02 -3.77
N ILE A 120 -1.15 -14.31 -2.85
CA ILE A 120 -2.24 -14.84 -2.02
C ILE A 120 -3.39 -13.85 -2.08
N GLU A 121 -4.55 -14.29 -2.60
CA GLU A 121 -5.79 -13.51 -2.53
C GLU A 121 -6.47 -13.71 -1.18
N MET A 122 -6.78 -12.60 -0.49
CA MET A 122 -7.60 -12.61 0.72
C MET A 122 -9.05 -12.41 0.32
N THR A 123 -9.85 -13.46 0.38
CA THR A 123 -11.22 -13.47 -0.12
C THR A 123 -12.29 -13.36 0.97
N GLU A 124 -11.91 -13.50 2.24
CA GLU A 124 -12.84 -13.45 3.37
C GLU A 124 -12.94 -12.02 3.92
N ASN A 125 -14.14 -11.49 4.00
CA ASN A 125 -14.42 -10.17 4.57
C ASN A 125 -15.16 -10.28 5.89
N TYR A 126 -14.49 -9.88 6.96
CA TYR A 126 -15.03 -9.89 8.34
C TYR A 126 -15.54 -8.51 8.77
N ARG A 127 -15.40 -7.49 7.93
CA ARG A 127 -15.74 -6.09 8.25
C ARG A 127 -17.18 -5.75 7.89
N SER A 128 -17.62 -6.17 6.71
CA SER A 128 -18.85 -5.67 6.08
C SER A 128 -19.92 -6.75 5.98
N LEU A 129 -21.18 -6.30 6.08
CA LEU A 129 -22.35 -7.15 5.92
C LEU A 129 -22.50 -7.62 4.48
N ARG A 130 -23.24 -8.72 4.25
CA ARG A 130 -23.30 -9.45 2.98
C ARG A 130 -23.70 -8.57 1.79
N HIS A 131 -24.80 -7.85 1.86
CA HIS A 131 -25.25 -7.03 0.73
C HIS A 131 -24.26 -5.90 0.36
N ILE A 132 -23.47 -5.41 1.34
CA ILE A 132 -22.43 -4.41 1.07
C ILE A 132 -21.30 -5.06 0.27
N VAL A 133 -20.86 -6.26 0.66
CA VAL A 133 -19.80 -7.00 -0.05
C VAL A 133 -20.27 -7.39 -1.46
N ASP A 134 -21.49 -7.87 -1.61
CA ASP A 134 -22.07 -8.22 -2.92
C ASP A 134 -22.12 -7.01 -3.84
N THR A 135 -22.57 -5.86 -3.32
CA THR A 135 -22.61 -4.59 -4.07
C THR A 135 -21.20 -4.15 -4.48
N ALA A 136 -20.22 -4.26 -3.59
CA ALA A 136 -18.82 -3.95 -3.89
C ALA A 136 -18.25 -4.87 -4.98
N ASN A 137 -18.53 -6.17 -4.91
CA ASN A 137 -18.16 -7.13 -5.96
C ASN A 137 -18.77 -6.77 -7.32
N ASP A 138 -20.04 -6.36 -7.35
CA ASP A 138 -20.71 -5.95 -8.59
C ASP A 138 -20.08 -4.69 -9.19
N PHE A 139 -19.71 -3.71 -8.35
CA PHE A 139 -18.96 -2.54 -8.80
C PHE A 139 -17.58 -2.92 -9.35
N ALA A 140 -16.87 -3.78 -8.65
CA ALA A 140 -15.52 -4.20 -9.01
C ALA A 140 -15.44 -4.89 -10.38
N ARG A 141 -16.52 -5.52 -10.85
CA ARG A 141 -16.61 -6.11 -12.22
C ARG A 141 -16.40 -5.08 -13.33
N ASN A 142 -16.61 -3.80 -13.06
CA ASN A 142 -16.42 -2.72 -14.03
C ASN A 142 -14.96 -2.24 -14.11
N ILE A 143 -14.10 -2.64 -13.19
CA ILE A 143 -12.69 -2.30 -13.18
C ILE A 143 -11.98 -3.17 -14.22
N ARG A 144 -11.37 -2.53 -15.23
CA ARG A 144 -10.83 -3.23 -16.40
C ARG A 144 -9.51 -3.97 -16.12
N GLN A 145 -8.70 -3.48 -15.19
CA GLN A 145 -7.40 -4.06 -14.88
C GLN A 145 -7.37 -4.37 -13.38
N ARG A 146 -7.55 -5.63 -13.05
CA ARG A 146 -7.55 -6.14 -11.68
C ARG A 146 -6.50 -7.21 -11.52
N ILE A 147 -5.78 -7.16 -10.42
CA ILE A 147 -4.85 -8.23 -9.99
C ILE A 147 -5.67 -9.38 -9.41
N LYS A 148 -6.69 -9.05 -8.62
CA LYS A 148 -7.60 -10.02 -8.01
C LYS A 148 -8.56 -10.60 -9.04
N SER A 149 -8.78 -11.90 -8.98
CA SER A 149 -9.73 -12.63 -9.84
C SER A 149 -10.93 -13.18 -9.07
N THR A 150 -10.77 -13.40 -7.77
CA THR A 150 -11.76 -14.06 -6.92
C THR A 150 -12.68 -13.03 -6.25
N PRO A 151 -14.00 -13.21 -6.26
CA PRO A 151 -14.91 -12.35 -5.49
C PRO A 151 -14.65 -12.47 -3.99
N ILE A 152 -14.88 -11.37 -3.28
CA ILE A 152 -14.81 -11.34 -1.81
C ILE A 152 -16.10 -11.92 -1.23
N ILE A 153 -16.00 -12.67 -0.15
CA ILE A 153 -17.12 -13.31 0.53
C ILE A 153 -17.28 -12.69 1.92
N SER A 154 -18.46 -12.18 2.23
CA SER A 154 -18.77 -11.73 3.60
C SER A 154 -18.86 -12.91 4.54
N MET A 155 -18.17 -12.82 5.68
CA MET A 155 -18.25 -13.80 6.76
C MET A 155 -19.37 -13.47 7.76
N SER A 156 -20.07 -12.33 7.57
CA SER A 156 -21.24 -11.97 8.38
C SER A 156 -22.47 -12.79 7.99
N GLN A 157 -23.26 -13.16 8.97
CA GLN A 157 -24.56 -13.80 8.79
C GLN A 157 -25.69 -12.78 8.50
N GLU A 158 -25.41 -11.48 8.70
CA GLU A 158 -26.37 -10.41 8.51
C GLU A 158 -26.28 -9.86 7.07
N ASP A 159 -27.44 -9.50 6.54
CA ASP A 159 -27.53 -9.03 5.15
C ASP A 159 -27.04 -7.59 4.94
N GLY A 160 -27.39 -6.71 5.86
CA GLY A 160 -27.12 -5.28 5.73
C GLY A 160 -28.08 -4.60 4.76
N GLU A 161 -27.95 -3.28 4.64
CA GLU A 161 -28.78 -2.46 3.74
C GLU A 161 -27.90 -1.59 2.85
N VAL A 162 -28.24 -1.56 1.55
CA VAL A 162 -27.64 -0.68 0.55
C VAL A 162 -28.75 0.21 -0.01
N ARG A 163 -28.56 1.54 0.09
CA ARG A 163 -29.51 2.52 -0.44
C ARG A 163 -28.86 3.37 -1.53
N ILE A 164 -29.57 3.54 -2.63
CA ILE A 164 -29.18 4.47 -3.70
C ILE A 164 -29.99 5.74 -3.53
N VAL A 165 -29.30 6.86 -3.26
CA VAL A 165 -29.92 8.18 -3.09
C VAL A 165 -29.48 9.09 -4.22
N LYS A 166 -30.44 9.66 -4.96
CA LYS A 166 -30.17 10.68 -5.96
C LYS A 166 -30.12 12.05 -5.26
N LEU A 167 -28.92 12.61 -5.14
CA LEU A 167 -28.72 13.95 -4.60
C LEU A 167 -28.83 15.00 -5.72
N SER A 168 -29.54 16.11 -5.44
CA SER A 168 -29.48 17.31 -6.28
C SER A 168 -28.35 18.22 -5.79
N LEU A 169 -27.88 19.15 -6.64
CA LEU A 169 -26.83 20.12 -6.30
C LEU A 169 -27.21 20.99 -5.08
N ILE A 170 -28.51 21.20 -4.82
CA ILE A 170 -29.02 21.95 -3.66
C ILE A 170 -28.70 21.22 -2.35
N HIS A 171 -28.70 19.90 -2.32
CA HIS A 171 -28.40 19.10 -1.13
C HIS A 171 -26.89 19.02 -0.82
N ILE A 172 -26.03 19.32 -1.79
CA ILE A 172 -24.56 19.30 -1.62
C ILE A 172 -24.07 20.60 -0.94
N SER A 173 -24.86 21.70 -1.03
CA SER A 173 -24.48 23.02 -0.49
C SER A 173 -24.84 23.24 0.99
N GLU A 174 -25.61 22.34 1.61
CA GLU A 174 -25.91 22.41 3.05
C GLU A 174 -24.99 21.45 3.83
N PRO A 175 -24.02 21.98 4.60
CA PRO A 175 -23.27 21.13 5.53
C PRO A 175 -24.21 20.68 6.64
N THR A 176 -24.46 19.37 6.71
CA THR A 176 -25.14 18.75 7.86
C THR A 176 -24.31 19.02 9.11
N ARG A 177 -24.74 20.01 9.92
CA ARG A 177 -24.26 20.16 11.30
C ARG A 177 -24.93 19.07 12.14
N HIS A 178 -24.13 18.12 12.57
CA HIS A 178 -24.40 17.25 13.70
C HIS A 178 -23.43 17.57 14.82
#